data_15273ac73664ce6ab1962c0a042a9661
#
_entry.id   15273ac73664ce6ab1962c0a042a9661
#
_cell.length_a   1.000
_cell.length_b   1.000
_cell.length_c   1.000
_cell.angle_alpha   90.00
_cell.angle_beta   90.00
_cell.angle_gamma   90.00
#
_symmetry.space_group_name_H-M   'P 1'
#
loop_
_entity.id
_entity.type
_entity.pdbx_description
1 polymer ?
#
loop_
_entity_poly.entity_id
_entity_poly.type
_entity_poly.pdbx_seq_one_letter_code
_entity_poly.pdbx_strand_id
1 'polypeptide(L)'
;FSIQLAFRNIFRITENLIREASEVYYTNTFKGNANKDSRDNYIELKTKSLFEEMLPNTSFYHSLEYKFEDNGLLKETELDILGINDDTIYIIEVKAGELNDKHRRGALKGLKDRMEETISEGSYQSHRAKNYIETSENPIFEYVKDNKRESILIENVENYKIYKITVTFEHFAGLSINLKYLVESGILKEEYKWAWIVSIFDLMVFKDLLNGEDDFNEFLDNRLSMYERKDVTFMDEIEILGFYLKGNFPLPAEDVKKHILMIGFMEDIDNYYTKSGVGMIDIPKPVKIIK
;
A
#
# COMPACT_ATOMS: atom_id res chain seq x y z
N PHE A 1 -12.86 18.95 7.97
CA PHE A 1 -12.71 17.86 8.97
C PHE A 1 -12.80 16.55 8.22
N SER A 2 -11.70 15.90 7.96
CA SER A 2 -11.67 14.65 7.19
C SER A 2 -12.36 13.53 8.00
N ILE A 3 -13.31 12.82 7.37
CA ILE A 3 -13.96 11.63 7.94
C ILE A 3 -12.89 10.57 8.29
N GLN A 4 -11.84 10.45 7.48
CA GLN A 4 -10.68 9.60 7.73
C GLN A 4 -9.99 9.95 9.07
N LEU A 5 -9.79 11.23 9.39
CA LEU A 5 -9.25 11.67 10.68
C LEU A 5 -10.16 11.30 11.86
N ALA A 6 -11.48 11.33 11.67
CA ALA A 6 -12.42 10.95 12.71
C ALA A 6 -12.37 9.43 12.99
N PHE A 7 -12.43 8.59 11.97
CA PHE A 7 -12.31 7.13 12.13
C PHE A 7 -10.97 6.72 12.72
N ARG A 8 -9.91 7.32 12.28
CA ARG A 8 -8.55 7.11 12.81
C ARG A 8 -8.45 7.47 14.29
N ASN A 9 -9.07 8.56 14.71
CA ASN A 9 -9.11 8.94 16.14
C ASN A 9 -9.94 7.96 16.96
N ILE A 10 -11.07 7.47 16.45
CA ILE A 10 -11.88 6.43 17.11
C ILE A 10 -11.05 5.16 17.30
N PHE A 11 -10.35 4.70 16.28
CA PHE A 11 -9.48 3.51 16.33
C PHE A 11 -8.43 3.67 17.43
N ARG A 12 -7.73 4.80 17.48
CA ARG A 12 -6.69 5.09 18.47
C ARG A 12 -7.23 5.18 19.88
N ILE A 13 -8.39 5.80 20.05
CA ILE A 13 -9.05 5.86 21.37
C ILE A 13 -9.37 4.43 21.82
N THR A 14 -9.91 3.61 20.95
CA THR A 14 -10.24 2.21 21.25
C THR A 14 -8.99 1.41 21.60
N GLU A 15 -7.91 1.53 20.87
CA GLU A 15 -6.63 0.87 21.16
C GLU A 15 -6.05 1.31 22.52
N ASN A 16 -6.08 2.60 22.82
CA ASN A 16 -5.63 3.10 24.13
C ASN A 16 -6.49 2.56 25.27
N LEU A 17 -7.80 2.51 25.09
CA LEU A 17 -8.71 1.93 26.09
C LEU A 17 -8.44 0.44 26.32
N ILE A 18 -8.18 -0.32 25.25
CA ILE A 18 -7.81 -1.75 25.36
C ILE A 18 -6.50 -1.88 26.12
N ARG A 19 -5.50 -1.06 25.82
CA ARG A 19 -4.21 -1.06 26.50
C ARG A 19 -4.35 -0.70 27.98
N GLU A 20 -5.09 0.36 28.29
CA GLU A 20 -5.36 0.78 29.68
C GLU A 20 -6.13 -0.29 30.47
N ALA A 21 -7.06 -0.99 29.81
CA ALA A 21 -7.83 -2.06 30.43
C ALA A 21 -6.95 -3.29 30.73
N SER A 22 -6.05 -3.67 29.84
CA SER A 22 -5.10 -4.77 30.03
C SER A 22 -3.91 -4.67 29.07
N GLU A 23 -2.76 -4.25 29.54
CA GLU A 23 -1.50 -4.22 28.77
C GLU A 23 -1.10 -5.62 28.27
N VAL A 24 -1.33 -6.66 29.09
CA VAL A 24 -1.03 -8.06 28.73
C VAL A 24 -1.90 -8.51 27.55
N TYR A 25 -3.21 -8.24 27.60
CA TYR A 25 -4.11 -8.57 26.50
C TYR A 25 -3.75 -7.79 25.24
N TYR A 26 -3.48 -6.50 25.37
CA TYR A 26 -3.11 -5.63 24.26
C TYR A 26 -1.86 -6.16 23.54
N THR A 27 -0.82 -6.52 24.29
CA THR A 27 0.46 -6.95 23.72
C THR A 27 0.38 -8.37 23.14
N ASN A 28 -0.24 -9.30 23.87
CA ASN A 28 -0.17 -10.73 23.53
C ASN A 28 -1.31 -11.19 22.63
N THR A 29 -2.45 -10.51 22.65
CA THR A 29 -3.66 -10.93 21.92
C THR A 29 -4.03 -9.94 20.84
N PHE A 30 -4.17 -8.67 21.21
CA PHE A 30 -4.63 -7.66 20.26
C PHE A 30 -3.58 -7.31 19.20
N LYS A 31 -2.30 -7.22 19.57
CA LYS A 31 -1.15 -6.98 18.67
C LYS A 31 -0.30 -8.22 18.37
N GLY A 32 -0.50 -9.33 19.05
CA GLY A 32 0.39 -10.49 18.92
C GLY A 32 0.37 -11.10 17.52
N ASN A 33 1.49 -11.03 16.80
CA ASN A 33 1.62 -11.52 15.42
C ASN A 33 1.33 -13.03 15.27
N ALA A 34 1.54 -13.83 16.32
CA ALA A 34 1.21 -15.26 16.31
C ALA A 34 -0.29 -15.56 16.50
N ASN A 35 -1.12 -14.55 16.70
CA ASN A 35 -2.55 -14.74 16.95
C ASN A 35 -3.35 -14.38 15.69
N LYS A 36 -4.08 -15.36 15.16
CA LYS A 36 -4.97 -15.18 13.99
C LYS A 36 -6.05 -14.10 14.20
N ASP A 37 -6.38 -13.80 15.44
CA ASP A 37 -7.36 -12.79 15.81
C ASP A 37 -6.69 -11.43 16.15
N SER A 38 -5.40 -11.26 15.83
CA SER A 38 -4.70 -10.01 16.07
C SER A 38 -5.16 -8.91 15.12
N ARG A 39 -4.99 -7.65 15.55
CA ARG A 39 -5.23 -6.48 14.72
C ARG A 39 -4.42 -6.51 13.44
N ASP A 40 -3.15 -6.87 13.54
CA ASP A 40 -2.22 -6.81 12.41
C ASP A 40 -2.63 -7.86 11.35
N ASN A 41 -2.92 -9.10 11.77
CA ASN A 41 -3.48 -10.10 10.86
C ASN A 41 -4.85 -9.70 10.26
N TYR A 42 -5.70 -9.02 11.03
CA TYR A 42 -6.97 -8.49 10.50
C TYR A 42 -6.74 -7.45 9.40
N ILE A 43 -5.75 -6.57 9.56
CA ILE A 43 -5.39 -5.55 8.55
C ILE A 43 -4.86 -6.22 7.28
N GLU A 44 -4.04 -7.25 7.39
CA GLU A 44 -3.56 -8.03 6.24
C GLU A 44 -4.70 -8.71 5.49
N LEU A 45 -5.58 -9.43 6.20
CA LEU A 45 -6.75 -10.08 5.60
C LEU A 45 -7.72 -9.07 4.99
N LYS A 46 -7.92 -7.91 5.63
CA LYS A 46 -8.74 -6.84 5.07
C LYS A 46 -8.11 -6.25 3.81
N THR A 47 -6.80 -6.07 3.80
CA THR A 47 -6.05 -5.63 2.61
C THR A 47 -6.23 -6.63 1.46
N LYS A 48 -6.05 -7.94 1.74
CA LYS A 48 -6.29 -9.00 0.75
C LYS A 48 -7.71 -8.94 0.18
N SER A 49 -8.73 -8.83 1.04
CA SER A 49 -10.13 -8.72 0.62
C SER A 49 -10.39 -7.51 -0.28
N LEU A 50 -9.76 -6.36 -0.01
CA LEU A 50 -9.91 -5.17 -0.84
C LEU A 50 -9.32 -5.38 -2.25
N PHE A 51 -8.18 -6.05 -2.35
CA PHE A 51 -7.59 -6.39 -3.64
C PHE A 51 -8.42 -7.46 -4.38
N GLU A 52 -8.93 -8.49 -3.71
CA GLU A 52 -9.82 -9.48 -4.31
C GLU A 52 -11.11 -8.86 -4.87
N GLU A 53 -11.69 -7.88 -4.15
CA GLU A 53 -12.86 -7.15 -4.63
C GLU A 53 -12.56 -6.20 -5.80
N MET A 54 -11.36 -5.62 -5.85
CA MET A 54 -10.93 -4.69 -6.89
C MET A 54 -10.44 -5.41 -8.15
N LEU A 55 -9.78 -6.58 -8.00
CA LEU A 55 -9.12 -7.33 -9.04
C LEU A 55 -9.66 -8.77 -9.12
N PRO A 56 -10.87 -8.95 -9.66
CA PRO A 56 -11.61 -10.22 -9.59
C PRO A 56 -10.99 -11.36 -10.41
N ASN A 57 -10.12 -11.08 -11.38
CA ASN A 57 -9.43 -12.09 -12.18
C ASN A 57 -8.04 -12.44 -11.62
N THR A 58 -7.67 -11.90 -10.47
CA THR A 58 -6.39 -12.13 -9.80
C THR A 58 -6.57 -13.09 -8.62
N SER A 59 -5.76 -14.13 -8.55
CA SER A 59 -5.71 -15.03 -7.39
C SER A 59 -4.81 -14.47 -6.30
N PHE A 60 -5.35 -14.27 -5.10
CA PHE A 60 -4.60 -13.72 -3.97
C PHE A 60 -4.33 -14.77 -2.90
N TYR A 61 -3.09 -14.81 -2.44
CA TYR A 61 -2.60 -15.70 -1.39
C TYR A 61 -2.05 -14.87 -0.23
N HIS A 62 -2.16 -15.39 0.99
CA HIS A 62 -1.81 -14.68 2.22
C HIS A 62 -0.82 -15.47 3.05
N SER A 63 0.12 -14.77 3.70
CA SER A 63 1.12 -15.37 4.61
C SER A 63 1.93 -16.45 3.92
N LEU A 64 2.77 -16.04 2.95
CA LEU A 64 3.54 -16.95 2.11
C LEU A 64 4.99 -17.05 2.58
N GLU A 65 5.42 -18.23 2.95
CA GLU A 65 6.81 -18.52 3.32
C GLU A 65 7.65 -18.81 2.07
N TYR A 66 8.85 -18.27 2.00
CA TYR A 66 9.82 -18.58 0.96
C TYR A 66 11.25 -18.49 1.48
N LYS A 67 12.18 -19.12 0.76
CA LYS A 67 13.60 -19.17 1.11
C LYS A 67 14.42 -18.43 0.07
N PHE A 68 15.24 -17.50 0.52
CA PHE A 68 16.13 -16.75 -0.35
C PHE A 68 17.56 -16.81 0.18
N GLU A 69 18.52 -16.62 -0.71
CA GLU A 69 19.95 -16.58 -0.36
C GLU A 69 20.36 -15.15 -0.02
N ASP A 70 20.94 -14.96 1.15
CA ASP A 70 21.53 -13.70 1.57
C ASP A 70 22.96 -13.92 2.05
N ASN A 71 23.94 -13.38 1.33
CA ASN A 71 25.38 -13.54 1.61
C ASN A 71 25.82 -15.01 1.73
N GLY A 72 25.32 -15.90 0.87
CA GLY A 72 25.62 -17.32 0.88
C GLY A 72 24.92 -18.14 1.98
N LEU A 73 23.96 -17.52 2.70
CA LEU A 73 23.16 -18.16 3.72
C LEU A 73 21.69 -18.23 3.26
N LEU A 74 21.12 -19.43 3.31
CA LEU A 74 19.69 -19.61 3.05
C LEU A 74 18.89 -19.09 4.25
N LYS A 75 18.05 -18.09 4.01
CA LYS A 75 17.14 -17.50 5.01
C LYS A 75 15.70 -17.77 4.63
N GLU A 76 14.90 -18.07 5.64
CA GLU A 76 13.44 -18.18 5.52
C GLU A 76 12.78 -16.86 5.89
N THR A 77 11.77 -16.48 5.12
CA THR A 77 11.04 -15.22 5.31
C THR A 77 9.61 -15.35 4.79
N GLU A 78 8.81 -14.37 5.11
CA GLU A 78 7.40 -14.29 4.74
C GLU A 78 7.16 -13.14 3.76
N LEU A 79 6.15 -13.30 2.91
CA LEU A 79 5.48 -12.28 2.12
C LEU A 79 4.03 -12.21 2.58
N ASP A 80 3.54 -11.03 2.90
CA ASP A 80 2.19 -10.87 3.47
C ASP A 80 1.12 -11.28 2.46
N ILE A 81 1.15 -10.75 1.22
CA ILE A 81 0.16 -11.08 0.19
C ILE A 81 0.82 -11.15 -1.19
N LEU A 82 0.49 -12.19 -1.95
CA LEU A 82 0.88 -12.38 -3.34
C LEU A 82 -0.38 -12.46 -4.21
N GLY A 83 -0.49 -11.58 -5.21
CA GLY A 83 -1.52 -11.63 -6.24
C GLY A 83 -0.93 -12.09 -7.57
N ILE A 84 -1.59 -13.01 -8.27
CA ILE A 84 -1.15 -13.52 -9.58
C ILE A 84 -2.35 -13.60 -10.51
N ASN A 85 -2.22 -13.04 -11.70
CA ASN A 85 -3.10 -13.30 -12.84
C ASN A 85 -2.27 -13.73 -14.07
N ASP A 86 -2.85 -13.68 -15.28
CA ASP A 86 -2.22 -14.22 -16.49
C ASP A 86 -0.91 -13.51 -16.88
N ASP A 87 -0.74 -12.24 -16.57
CA ASP A 87 0.39 -11.40 -17.02
C ASP A 87 0.98 -10.49 -15.93
N THR A 88 0.43 -10.52 -14.73
CA THR A 88 0.79 -9.59 -13.66
C THR A 88 0.95 -10.29 -12.32
N ILE A 89 1.99 -9.88 -11.59
CA ILE A 89 2.25 -10.28 -10.20
C ILE A 89 2.20 -9.02 -9.32
N TYR A 90 1.42 -9.08 -8.25
CA TYR A 90 1.35 -8.06 -7.21
C TYR A 90 2.02 -8.57 -5.94
N ILE A 91 3.13 -7.97 -5.55
CA ILE A 91 3.83 -8.21 -4.29
C ILE A 91 3.37 -7.15 -3.30
N ILE A 92 2.65 -7.55 -2.27
CA ILE A 92 1.99 -6.63 -1.35
C ILE A 92 2.50 -6.89 0.07
N GLU A 93 3.08 -5.87 0.68
CA GLU A 93 3.48 -5.84 2.08
C GLU A 93 2.52 -4.95 2.88
N VAL A 94 2.17 -5.36 4.07
CA VAL A 94 1.24 -4.65 4.95
C VAL A 94 1.95 -4.19 6.22
N LYS A 95 1.90 -2.89 6.50
CA LYS A 95 2.56 -2.28 7.66
C LYS A 95 1.53 -1.66 8.60
N ALA A 96 1.16 -2.41 9.61
CA ALA A 96 0.18 -2.03 10.62
C ALA A 96 0.74 -1.09 11.72
N GLY A 97 1.97 -0.62 11.54
CA GLY A 97 2.64 0.30 12.48
C GLY A 97 1.92 1.64 12.63
N GLU A 98 1.94 2.22 13.83
CA GLU A 98 1.26 3.47 14.17
C GLU A 98 2.22 4.62 14.45
N LEU A 99 1.83 5.83 14.04
CA LEU A 99 2.44 7.08 14.51
C LEU A 99 1.89 7.43 15.90
N ASN A 100 2.71 7.39 16.93
CA ASN A 100 2.30 7.85 18.26
C ASN A 100 2.24 9.40 18.33
N ASP A 101 1.64 9.94 19.41
CA ASP A 101 1.43 11.38 19.56
C ASP A 101 2.72 12.20 19.60
N LYS A 102 3.84 11.62 20.05
CA LYS A 102 5.15 12.29 20.05
C LYS A 102 5.67 12.49 18.65
N HIS A 103 5.52 11.47 17.77
CA HIS A 103 5.89 11.54 16.36
C HIS A 103 5.09 12.60 15.62
N ARG A 104 3.78 12.70 15.90
CA ARG A 104 2.88 13.69 15.29
C ARG A 104 3.15 15.13 15.73
N ARG A 105 3.71 15.33 16.92
CA ARG A 105 4.10 16.66 17.43
C ARG A 105 5.47 17.12 16.93
N GLY A 106 6.05 16.46 15.92
CA GLY A 106 7.28 16.89 15.27
C GLY A 106 8.56 16.35 15.92
N ALA A 107 8.49 15.23 16.64
CA ALA A 107 9.69 14.50 17.06
C ALA A 107 10.36 13.87 15.83
N LEU A 108 11.22 14.64 15.14
CA LEU A 108 11.83 14.26 13.85
C LEU A 108 12.49 12.88 13.89
N LYS A 109 13.21 12.55 14.96
CA LYS A 109 13.83 11.22 15.11
C LYS A 109 12.77 10.12 15.09
N GLY A 110 11.73 10.24 15.89
CA GLY A 110 10.68 9.23 15.95
C GLY A 110 9.86 9.13 14.66
N LEU A 111 9.68 10.24 13.93
CA LEU A 111 9.06 10.20 12.60
C LEU A 111 9.95 9.46 11.62
N LYS A 112 11.25 9.73 11.60
CA LYS A 112 12.23 9.02 10.78
C LYS A 112 12.23 7.53 11.09
N ASP A 113 12.37 7.15 12.36
CA ASP A 113 12.36 5.75 12.80
C ASP A 113 11.09 5.03 12.30
N ARG A 114 9.93 5.70 12.38
CA ARG A 114 8.66 5.12 11.91
C ARG A 114 8.58 4.99 10.38
N MET A 115 9.12 5.94 9.64
CA MET A 115 9.19 5.84 8.16
C MET A 115 10.14 4.72 7.73
N GLU A 116 11.24 4.50 8.45
CA GLU A 116 12.14 3.37 8.25
C GLU A 116 11.41 2.05 8.52
N GLU A 117 10.68 1.92 9.64
CA GLU A 117 9.95 0.71 10.03
C GLU A 117 8.72 0.40 9.13
N THR A 118 8.20 1.36 8.40
CA THR A 118 6.99 1.18 7.57
C THR A 118 7.33 1.27 6.08
N ILE A 119 7.71 2.44 5.59
CA ILE A 119 7.91 2.68 4.16
C ILE A 119 9.18 1.98 3.67
N SER A 120 10.30 2.17 4.37
CA SER A 120 11.56 1.57 3.94
C SER A 120 11.56 0.07 4.10
N GLU A 121 11.08 -0.45 5.23
CA GLU A 121 11.00 -1.89 5.47
C GLU A 121 10.01 -2.59 4.51
N GLY A 122 8.82 -2.01 4.28
CA GLY A 122 7.86 -2.53 3.29
C GLY A 122 8.43 -2.54 1.87
N SER A 123 9.13 -1.46 1.49
CA SER A 123 9.83 -1.38 0.19
C SER A 123 10.97 -2.40 0.08
N TYR A 124 11.71 -2.65 1.16
CA TYR A 124 12.75 -3.68 1.20
C TYR A 124 12.17 -5.08 1.06
N GLN A 125 11.13 -5.41 1.82
CA GLN A 125 10.54 -6.74 1.81
C GLN A 125 9.91 -7.05 0.44
N SER A 126 9.18 -6.11 -0.15
CA SER A 126 8.63 -6.27 -1.51
C SER A 126 9.73 -6.35 -2.58
N HIS A 127 10.83 -5.59 -2.43
CA HIS A 127 11.99 -5.69 -3.33
C HIS A 127 12.68 -7.05 -3.21
N ARG A 128 12.85 -7.57 -2.00
CA ARG A 128 13.43 -8.89 -1.73
C ARG A 128 12.59 -10.00 -2.36
N ALA A 129 11.26 -9.96 -2.21
CA ALA A 129 10.36 -10.92 -2.83
C ALA A 129 10.42 -10.84 -4.36
N LYS A 130 10.46 -9.62 -4.93
CA LYS A 130 10.65 -9.43 -6.37
C LYS A 130 11.96 -10.04 -6.86
N ASN A 131 13.07 -9.74 -6.19
CA ASN A 131 14.37 -10.31 -6.56
C ASN A 131 14.36 -11.84 -6.47
N TYR A 132 13.74 -12.41 -5.44
CA TYR A 132 13.58 -13.86 -5.33
C TYR A 132 12.85 -14.44 -6.55
N ILE A 133 11.73 -13.83 -6.95
CA ILE A 133 10.98 -14.25 -8.14
C ILE A 133 11.85 -14.16 -9.41
N GLU A 134 12.54 -13.04 -9.62
CA GLU A 134 13.30 -12.76 -10.85
C GLU A 134 14.61 -13.54 -10.96
N THR A 135 15.21 -13.97 -9.83
CA THR A 135 16.55 -14.59 -9.84
C THR A 135 16.54 -16.08 -9.55
N SER A 136 15.45 -16.62 -8.98
CA SER A 136 15.33 -18.05 -8.70
C SER A 136 14.93 -18.80 -9.96
N GLU A 137 15.56 -19.94 -10.21
CA GLU A 137 15.21 -20.84 -11.33
C GLU A 137 13.76 -21.36 -11.20
N ASN A 138 13.35 -21.64 -9.95
CA ASN A 138 12.01 -22.13 -9.62
C ASN A 138 11.52 -21.41 -8.35
N PRO A 139 10.98 -20.20 -8.45
CA PRO A 139 10.48 -19.47 -7.28
C PRO A 139 9.21 -20.15 -6.74
N ILE A 140 9.31 -20.68 -5.52
CA ILE A 140 8.24 -21.40 -4.83
C ILE A 140 7.87 -20.66 -3.56
N PHE A 141 6.59 -20.43 -3.39
CA PHE A 141 6.00 -19.88 -2.16
C PHE A 141 5.12 -20.94 -1.51
N GLU A 142 5.27 -21.12 -0.21
CA GLU A 142 4.45 -22.04 0.59
C GLU A 142 3.45 -21.25 1.45
N TYR A 143 2.23 -21.74 1.57
CA TYR A 143 1.19 -21.10 2.38
C TYR A 143 0.26 -22.15 3.00
N VAL A 144 -0.54 -21.76 3.98
CA VAL A 144 -1.49 -22.64 4.64
C VAL A 144 -2.91 -22.33 4.19
N LYS A 145 -3.60 -23.30 3.61
CA LYS A 145 -5.01 -23.25 3.25
C LYS A 145 -5.74 -24.45 3.89
N ASP A 146 -6.84 -24.19 4.57
CA ASP A 146 -7.66 -25.23 5.22
C ASP A 146 -6.85 -26.18 6.13
N ASN A 147 -5.88 -25.63 6.87
CA ASN A 147 -4.90 -26.36 7.70
C ASN A 147 -3.99 -27.32 6.91
N LYS A 148 -3.84 -27.15 5.60
CA LYS A 148 -2.89 -27.87 4.77
C LYS A 148 -1.85 -26.93 4.20
N ARG A 149 -0.61 -27.40 4.12
CA ARG A 149 0.46 -26.67 3.44
C ARG A 149 0.33 -26.90 1.94
N GLU A 150 0.22 -25.83 1.20
CA GLU A 150 0.18 -25.80 -0.26
C GLU A 150 1.35 -24.95 -0.78
N SER A 151 1.69 -25.10 -2.05
CA SER A 151 2.76 -24.32 -2.68
C SER A 151 2.35 -23.77 -4.02
N ILE A 152 2.93 -22.63 -4.38
CA ILE A 152 2.80 -21.99 -5.68
C ILE A 152 4.18 -21.93 -6.30
N LEU A 153 4.32 -22.48 -7.49
CA LEU A 153 5.47 -22.32 -8.38
C LEU A 153 5.14 -21.22 -9.39
N ILE A 154 5.99 -20.21 -9.50
CA ILE A 154 5.85 -19.19 -10.55
C ILE A 154 6.73 -19.59 -11.73
N GLU A 155 6.09 -20.01 -12.81
CA GLU A 155 6.75 -20.38 -14.06
C GLU A 155 6.80 -19.19 -15.04
N ASN A 156 7.78 -19.18 -15.94
CA ASN A 156 7.92 -18.18 -17.02
C ASN A 156 7.85 -16.73 -16.49
N VAL A 157 8.64 -16.44 -15.47
CA VAL A 157 8.67 -15.15 -14.76
C VAL A 157 8.81 -13.96 -15.70
N GLU A 158 9.50 -14.13 -16.82
CA GLU A 158 9.71 -13.13 -17.87
C GLU A 158 8.42 -12.64 -18.55
N ASN A 159 7.33 -13.38 -18.44
CA ASN A 159 6.03 -13.02 -18.99
C ASN A 159 5.22 -12.11 -18.08
N TYR A 160 5.66 -11.94 -16.81
CA TYR A 160 4.91 -11.18 -15.84
C TYR A 160 5.44 -9.76 -15.67
N LYS A 161 4.52 -8.83 -15.58
CA LYS A 161 4.78 -7.51 -15.02
C LYS A 161 4.64 -7.58 -13.49
N ILE A 162 5.67 -7.16 -12.76
CA ILE A 162 5.71 -7.27 -11.31
C ILE A 162 5.56 -5.90 -10.66
N TYR A 163 4.49 -5.70 -9.92
CA TYR A 163 4.27 -4.52 -9.10
C TYR A 163 4.60 -4.78 -7.64
N LYS A 164 5.24 -3.80 -7.01
CA LYS A 164 5.50 -3.76 -5.56
C LYS A 164 4.55 -2.76 -4.92
N ILE A 165 3.88 -3.19 -3.86
CA ILE A 165 2.88 -2.39 -3.14
C ILE A 165 3.18 -2.50 -1.64
N THR A 166 3.11 -1.37 -0.93
CA THR A 166 3.12 -1.36 0.53
C THR A 166 1.86 -0.68 1.02
N VAL A 167 1.01 -1.44 1.71
CA VAL A 167 -0.19 -0.92 2.33
C VAL A 167 0.11 -0.56 3.78
N THR A 168 -0.15 0.68 4.16
CA THR A 168 0.10 1.17 5.52
C THR A 168 -1.22 1.40 6.26
N PHE A 169 -1.24 1.10 7.55
CA PHE A 169 -2.37 1.47 8.40
C PHE A 169 -2.36 2.98 8.69
N GLU A 170 -1.18 3.58 8.82
CA GLU A 170 -1.02 5.03 8.97
C GLU A 170 -1.01 5.75 7.62
N HIS A 171 -1.64 6.91 7.60
CA HIS A 171 -1.62 7.81 6.46
C HIS A 171 -0.45 8.78 6.58
N PHE A 172 0.55 8.64 5.74
CA PHE A 172 1.78 9.45 5.75
C PHE A 172 1.68 10.72 4.89
N ALA A 173 0.54 10.94 4.23
CA ALA A 173 0.29 12.08 3.34
C ALA A 173 1.45 12.29 2.33
N GLY A 174 1.88 13.52 2.11
CA GLY A 174 2.94 13.83 1.17
C GLY A 174 4.27 13.07 1.33
N LEU A 175 4.52 12.44 2.50
CA LEU A 175 5.75 11.66 2.72
C LEU A 175 5.73 10.32 1.97
N SER A 176 4.57 9.66 1.90
CA SER A 176 4.43 8.40 1.13
C SER A 176 4.33 8.63 -0.38
N ILE A 177 3.99 9.84 -0.78
CA ILE A 177 3.77 10.20 -2.17
C ILE A 177 5.06 10.59 -2.87
N ASN A 178 5.94 11.30 -2.18
CA ASN A 178 7.15 11.89 -2.74
C ASN A 178 8.39 11.10 -2.30
N LEU A 179 8.45 9.80 -2.60
CA LEU A 179 9.51 8.88 -2.15
C LEU A 179 10.93 9.32 -2.53
N LYS A 180 11.07 10.13 -3.58
CA LYS A 180 12.38 10.72 -3.95
C LYS A 180 13.03 11.48 -2.79
N TYR A 181 12.25 12.20 -1.97
CA TYR A 181 12.79 12.91 -0.81
C TYR A 181 13.22 11.96 0.31
N LEU A 182 12.60 10.78 0.40
CA LEU A 182 13.03 9.73 1.34
C LEU A 182 14.34 9.09 0.89
N VAL A 183 14.55 8.94 -0.42
CA VAL A 183 15.83 8.49 -0.99
C VAL A 183 16.90 9.54 -0.74
N GLU A 184 16.66 10.81 -1.06
CA GLU A 184 17.60 11.92 -0.84
C GLU A 184 17.99 12.09 0.64
N SER A 185 17.07 11.81 1.57
CA SER A 185 17.31 11.86 3.02
C SER A 185 17.96 10.60 3.60
N GLY A 186 18.17 9.56 2.78
CA GLY A 186 18.73 8.28 3.20
C GLY A 186 17.80 7.41 4.07
N ILE A 187 16.49 7.71 4.09
CA ILE A 187 15.48 6.89 4.76
C ILE A 187 15.11 5.69 3.91
N LEU A 188 14.93 5.90 2.60
CA LEU A 188 14.66 4.83 1.63
C LEU A 188 15.91 4.62 0.78
N LYS A 189 16.35 3.37 0.63
CA LYS A 189 17.46 3.05 -0.27
C LYS A 189 17.00 3.10 -1.72
N GLU A 190 17.87 3.62 -2.58
CA GLU A 190 17.59 3.76 -4.00
C GLU A 190 17.29 2.42 -4.69
N GLU A 191 17.96 1.35 -4.28
CA GLU A 191 17.76 0.00 -4.80
C GLU A 191 16.36 -0.59 -4.54
N TYR A 192 15.62 -0.09 -3.49
CA TYR A 192 14.27 -0.58 -3.14
C TYR A 192 13.15 0.14 -3.87
N LYS A 193 13.45 1.16 -4.65
CA LYS A 193 12.44 1.90 -5.40
C LYS A 193 11.89 1.07 -6.57
N TRP A 194 10.72 1.26 -7.06
CA TRP A 194 9.62 2.02 -6.48
C TRP A 194 8.52 1.05 -6.07
N ALA A 195 8.03 1.16 -4.86
CA ALA A 195 6.79 0.52 -4.44
C ALA A 195 5.67 1.58 -4.41
N TRP A 196 4.46 1.22 -4.78
CA TRP A 196 3.31 2.06 -4.50
C TRP A 196 3.00 2.00 -3.01
N ILE A 197 3.05 3.14 -2.34
CA ILE A 197 2.76 3.25 -0.91
C ILE A 197 1.38 3.86 -0.75
N VAL A 198 0.45 3.12 -0.16
CA VAL A 198 -0.94 3.57 -0.01
C VAL A 198 -1.45 3.23 1.40
N SER A 199 -2.27 4.12 1.99
CA SER A 199 -2.94 3.76 3.23
C SER A 199 -4.11 2.81 2.94
N ILE A 200 -4.45 1.92 3.90
CA ILE A 200 -5.61 1.03 3.76
C ILE A 200 -6.92 1.82 3.56
N PHE A 201 -7.01 3.02 4.11
CA PHE A 201 -8.19 3.88 3.97
C PHE A 201 -8.30 4.45 2.56
N ASP A 202 -7.17 4.86 1.97
CA ASP A 202 -7.15 5.30 0.57
C ASP A 202 -7.42 4.11 -0.35
N LEU A 203 -6.85 2.93 -0.06
CA LEU A 203 -7.09 1.70 -0.82
C LEU A 203 -8.59 1.35 -0.89
N MET A 204 -9.38 1.61 0.18
CA MET A 204 -10.84 1.45 0.13
C MET A 204 -11.49 2.35 -0.92
N VAL A 205 -10.98 3.58 -1.09
CA VAL A 205 -11.46 4.51 -2.12
C VAL A 205 -11.04 4.04 -3.51
N PHE A 206 -9.80 3.57 -3.68
CA PHE A 206 -9.32 3.00 -4.94
C PHE A 206 -10.16 1.81 -5.38
N LYS A 207 -10.40 0.86 -4.46
CA LYS A 207 -11.24 -0.31 -4.72
C LYS A 207 -12.66 0.07 -5.17
N ASP A 208 -13.19 1.13 -4.62
CA ASP A 208 -14.53 1.58 -4.97
C ASP A 208 -14.56 2.32 -6.32
N LEU A 209 -13.51 3.03 -6.72
CA LEU A 209 -13.51 3.92 -7.89
C LEU A 209 -12.83 3.35 -9.13
N LEU A 210 -11.95 2.35 -9.04
CA LEU A 210 -11.30 1.70 -10.18
C LEU A 210 -12.07 0.45 -10.63
N ASN A 211 -11.96 0.11 -11.92
CA ASN A 211 -12.74 -0.93 -12.57
C ASN A 211 -11.86 -2.11 -13.05
N GLY A 212 -11.40 -2.92 -12.11
CA GLY A 212 -10.66 -4.15 -12.41
C GLY A 212 -9.18 -3.94 -12.75
N GLU A 213 -8.55 -4.99 -13.25
CA GLU A 213 -7.10 -5.11 -13.43
C GLU A 213 -6.53 -4.07 -14.39
N ASP A 214 -7.13 -3.91 -15.56
CA ASP A 214 -6.61 -3.01 -16.60
C ASP A 214 -6.57 -1.55 -16.12
N ASP A 215 -7.64 -1.10 -15.47
CA ASP A 215 -7.75 0.25 -14.94
C ASP A 215 -6.79 0.47 -13.76
N PHE A 216 -6.64 -0.52 -12.88
CA PHE A 216 -5.70 -0.47 -11.79
C PHE A 216 -4.24 -0.50 -12.27
N ASN A 217 -3.90 -1.35 -13.24
CA ASN A 217 -2.56 -1.45 -13.80
C ASN A 217 -2.17 -0.16 -14.54
N GLU A 218 -3.11 0.42 -15.31
CA GLU A 218 -2.88 1.72 -15.95
C GLU A 218 -2.65 2.83 -14.91
N PHE A 219 -3.43 2.83 -13.81
CA PHE A 219 -3.18 3.74 -12.71
C PHE A 219 -1.78 3.54 -12.13
N LEU A 220 -1.39 2.30 -11.80
CA LEU A 220 -0.08 1.99 -11.22
C LEU A 220 1.08 2.42 -12.12
N ASP A 221 0.99 2.19 -13.42
CA ASP A 221 2.02 2.60 -14.38
C ASP A 221 2.23 4.11 -14.37
N ASN A 222 1.14 4.84 -14.46
CA ASN A 222 1.19 6.29 -14.40
C ASN A 222 1.71 6.77 -13.05
N ARG A 223 1.26 6.15 -11.95
CA ARG A 223 1.65 6.51 -10.59
C ARG A 223 3.12 6.27 -10.32
N LEU A 224 3.65 5.11 -10.72
CA LEU A 224 5.06 4.77 -10.51
C LEU A 224 5.99 5.66 -11.34
N SER A 225 5.57 6.04 -12.56
CA SER A 225 6.33 6.96 -13.40
C SER A 225 6.52 8.35 -12.76
N MET A 226 5.62 8.74 -11.87
CA MET A 226 5.68 10.04 -11.18
C MET A 226 6.78 10.12 -10.14
N TYR A 227 7.24 8.99 -9.59
CA TYR A 227 8.30 9.01 -8.57
C TYR A 227 9.62 9.60 -9.09
N GLU A 228 9.88 9.51 -10.39
CA GLU A 228 11.07 10.08 -11.03
C GLU A 228 10.92 11.58 -11.35
N ARG A 229 9.68 12.10 -11.38
CA ARG A 229 9.38 13.49 -11.78
C ARG A 229 9.87 14.50 -10.73
N LYS A 230 10.53 15.55 -11.20
CA LYS A 230 11.01 16.66 -10.35
C LYS A 230 10.17 17.92 -10.46
N ASP A 231 9.36 18.01 -11.50
CA ASP A 231 8.55 19.20 -11.83
C ASP A 231 7.12 19.15 -11.26
N VAL A 232 6.68 18.00 -10.72
CA VAL A 232 5.35 17.85 -10.11
C VAL A 232 5.43 17.33 -8.69
N THR A 233 4.54 17.82 -7.84
CA THR A 233 4.32 17.33 -6.48
C THR A 233 2.83 17.25 -6.22
N PHE A 234 2.40 16.11 -5.66
CA PHE A 234 1.06 15.92 -5.10
C PHE A 234 1.15 15.86 -3.57
N MET A 235 0.07 16.21 -2.90
CA MET A 235 0.01 16.24 -1.43
C MET A 235 -0.71 15.02 -0.84
N ASP A 236 -1.52 14.33 -1.66
CA ASP A 236 -2.36 13.22 -1.23
C ASP A 236 -2.50 12.18 -2.36
N GLU A 237 -2.66 10.90 -2.02
CA GLU A 237 -2.83 9.82 -2.99
C GLU A 237 -4.20 9.92 -3.68
N ILE A 238 -5.22 10.44 -2.97
CA ILE A 238 -6.55 10.67 -3.54
C ILE A 238 -6.55 11.82 -4.55
N GLU A 239 -5.66 12.82 -4.39
CA GLU A 239 -5.44 13.84 -5.45
C GLU A 239 -4.94 13.21 -6.74
N ILE A 240 -4.04 12.23 -6.65
CA ILE A 240 -3.52 11.52 -7.82
C ILE A 240 -4.63 10.66 -8.46
N LEU A 241 -5.42 9.99 -7.65
CA LEU A 241 -6.59 9.25 -8.14
C LEU A 241 -7.57 10.18 -8.86
N GLY A 242 -7.92 11.32 -8.26
CA GLY A 242 -8.80 12.31 -8.89
C GLY A 242 -8.23 12.87 -10.19
N PHE A 243 -6.91 13.10 -10.26
CA PHE A 243 -6.21 13.49 -11.47
C PHE A 243 -6.32 12.41 -12.56
N TYR A 244 -6.15 11.14 -12.19
CA TYR A 244 -6.32 9.99 -13.07
C TYR A 244 -7.75 9.87 -13.60
N LEU A 245 -8.75 9.93 -12.72
CA LEU A 245 -10.15 9.84 -13.10
C LEU A 245 -10.58 10.95 -14.06
N LYS A 246 -10.00 12.15 -13.96
CA LYS A 246 -10.21 13.25 -14.91
C LYS A 246 -9.53 13.05 -16.26
N GLY A 247 -8.89 11.92 -16.49
CA GLY A 247 -8.20 11.58 -17.74
C GLY A 247 -7.01 12.52 -18.04
N ASN A 248 -6.29 12.95 -17.00
CA ASN A 248 -5.17 13.88 -17.13
C ASN A 248 -3.81 13.17 -17.29
N PHE A 249 -3.78 11.85 -17.23
CA PHE A 249 -2.61 11.07 -17.60
C PHE A 249 -2.59 10.71 -19.08
N PRO A 250 -1.40 10.49 -19.66
CA PRO A 250 -0.08 10.68 -19.06
C PRO A 250 0.26 12.15 -18.85
N LEU A 251 1.13 12.40 -17.88
CA LEU A 251 1.67 13.75 -17.66
C LEU A 251 2.46 14.23 -18.90
N PRO A 252 2.43 15.54 -19.22
CA PRO A 252 3.27 16.09 -20.28
C PRO A 252 4.76 15.87 -19.98
N ALA A 253 5.62 16.07 -20.98
CA ALA A 253 7.06 15.96 -20.78
C ALA A 253 7.55 16.84 -19.63
N GLU A 254 8.51 16.32 -18.85
CA GLU A 254 9.06 17.00 -17.67
C GLU A 254 9.66 18.36 -18.05
N ASP A 255 9.30 19.41 -17.33
CA ASP A 255 9.91 20.72 -17.43
C ASP A 255 10.63 21.08 -16.12
N VAL A 256 11.90 20.73 -16.04
CA VAL A 256 12.74 20.95 -14.85
C VAL A 256 12.87 22.42 -14.41
N LYS A 257 12.43 23.36 -15.25
CA LYS A 257 12.40 24.81 -14.90
C LYS A 257 11.14 25.21 -14.15
N LYS A 258 10.16 24.32 -14.09
CA LYS A 258 8.89 24.54 -13.40
C LYS A 258 8.75 23.57 -12.25
N HIS A 259 8.02 23.98 -11.24
CA HIS A 259 7.56 23.09 -10.19
C HIS A 259 6.08 23.38 -9.96
N ILE A 260 5.27 22.37 -10.19
CA ILE A 260 3.81 22.47 -10.14
C ILE A 260 3.32 21.65 -8.95
N LEU A 261 2.66 22.33 -8.03
CA LEU A 261 1.90 21.67 -6.98
C LEU A 261 0.50 21.32 -7.52
N MET A 262 0.19 20.07 -7.58
CA MET A 262 -1.06 19.54 -8.10
C MET A 262 -2.04 19.37 -6.94
N ILE A 263 -3.10 20.19 -6.93
CA ILE A 263 -4.14 20.22 -5.88
C ILE A 263 -5.52 20.45 -6.50
N GLY A 264 -6.58 20.06 -5.78
CA GLY A 264 -7.98 20.27 -6.16
C GLY A 264 -8.55 19.19 -7.08
N PHE A 265 -7.87 18.07 -7.23
CA PHE A 265 -8.37 16.94 -8.04
C PHE A 265 -9.25 15.98 -7.25
N MET A 266 -9.14 15.95 -5.91
CA MET A 266 -9.94 15.10 -5.04
C MET A 266 -11.35 15.63 -4.73
N GLU A 267 -11.68 16.86 -5.12
CA GLU A 267 -12.95 17.53 -4.75
C GLU A 267 -14.20 16.72 -5.13
N ASP A 268 -14.22 16.10 -6.30
CA ASP A 268 -15.36 15.29 -6.76
C ASP A 268 -15.51 14.01 -5.92
N ILE A 269 -14.36 13.43 -5.51
CA ILE A 269 -14.30 12.24 -4.65
C ILE A 269 -14.81 12.61 -3.25
N ASP A 270 -14.29 13.69 -2.66
CA ASP A 270 -14.72 14.16 -1.35
C ASP A 270 -16.20 14.52 -1.31
N ASN A 271 -16.70 15.21 -2.34
CA ASN A 271 -18.11 15.53 -2.48
C ASN A 271 -18.99 14.28 -2.54
N TYR A 272 -18.58 13.26 -3.31
CA TYR A 272 -19.30 12.01 -3.40
C TYR A 272 -19.40 11.34 -2.03
N TYR A 273 -18.29 11.11 -1.33
CA TYR A 273 -18.31 10.44 -0.04
C TYR A 273 -18.96 11.26 1.08
N THR A 274 -18.76 12.58 1.09
CA THR A 274 -19.40 13.46 2.08
C THR A 274 -20.92 13.40 1.94
N LYS A 275 -21.44 13.52 0.72
CA LYS A 275 -22.88 13.55 0.47
C LYS A 275 -23.52 12.19 0.63
N SER A 276 -22.92 11.13 0.09
CA SER A 276 -23.41 9.76 0.26
C SER A 276 -23.37 9.32 1.72
N GLY A 277 -22.34 9.73 2.48
CA GLY A 277 -22.20 9.45 3.91
C GLY A 277 -23.28 10.08 4.79
N VAL A 278 -23.89 11.16 4.36
CA VAL A 278 -25.07 11.77 5.05
C VAL A 278 -26.40 11.32 4.46
N GLY A 279 -26.41 10.28 3.63
CA GLY A 279 -27.63 9.67 3.09
C GLY A 279 -28.26 10.41 1.92
N MET A 280 -27.54 11.31 1.26
CA MET A 280 -28.01 11.91 0.00
C MET A 280 -27.97 10.85 -1.10
N ILE A 281 -29.10 10.63 -1.73
CA ILE A 281 -29.30 9.71 -2.86
C ILE A 281 -29.07 10.50 -4.16
N ASP A 282 -28.70 9.82 -5.25
CA ASP A 282 -28.53 10.39 -6.60
C ASP A 282 -27.28 11.29 -6.82
N ILE A 283 -26.21 11.03 -6.07
CA ILE A 283 -24.92 11.64 -6.37
C ILE A 283 -24.14 10.71 -7.28
N PRO A 284 -23.74 11.15 -8.46
CA PRO A 284 -22.96 10.30 -9.36
C PRO A 284 -21.60 9.98 -8.74
N LYS A 285 -21.28 8.70 -8.73
CA LYS A 285 -19.97 8.21 -8.36
C LYS A 285 -18.92 8.73 -9.39
N PRO A 286 -17.77 9.26 -8.95
CA PRO A 286 -16.71 9.62 -9.86
C PRO A 286 -16.27 8.44 -10.72
N VAL A 287 -16.18 8.64 -12.01
CA VAL A 287 -15.75 7.64 -13.00
C VAL A 287 -14.65 8.22 -13.87
N LYS A 288 -13.80 7.36 -14.42
CA LYS A 288 -12.73 7.77 -15.32
C LYS A 288 -13.29 8.39 -16.60
N ILE A 289 -12.79 9.57 -16.95
CA ILE A 289 -13.09 10.25 -18.21
C ILE A 289 -12.14 9.71 -19.28
N ILE A 290 -12.70 9.04 -20.25
CA ILE A 290 -11.96 8.60 -21.45
C ILE A 290 -11.91 9.78 -22.42
N LYS A 291 -10.71 10.29 -22.70
CA LYS A 291 -10.46 11.40 -23.65
C LYS A 291 -10.07 10.87 -25.01
#